data_d8d0bd4a341f298fd3f8b54aa15e5e49
#
_entry.id   d8d0bd4a341f298fd3f8b54aa15e5e49
#
_cell.length_a   1.000
_cell.length_b   1.000
_cell.length_c   1.000
_cell.angle_alpha   90.00
_cell.angle_beta   90.00
_cell.angle_gamma   90.00
#
_symmetry.space_group_name_H-M   'P 1'
#
loop_
_entity.id
_entity.type
_entity.pdbx_description
1 polymer ?
#
loop_
_entity_poly.entity_id
_entity_poly.type
_entity_poly.pdbx_seq_one_letter_code
_entity_poly.pdbx_strand_id
1 'polypeptide(L)'
;LMEFQGRLSDCMELPTNFTRDVIMKAPTSDIMGSMTRSILTLGSYDKEKESLEIPNVLRQSMQLIAVFPMLAVYAYHAYCHYEKNESMYIHRPEKDLSIAENFLRLLRPDTKFTELEARVLDIALLLHMEHGGGNNSTFTTRVVTSSGSDTYSVISAAMSSLKGKKHGGANLMVMNMMDDIKSHVKDYEDEEEIASYLSKILKKEAFDQKGLIYGMGHAVYSISDPRERVFKGFVEQLARDKGREKDMTLYNNIEKIAPKLIAKQRQIFKGVSPNIDFYSGFVYDMLNIPRELYTPLFAIARIAGWSAHRLEELITTDKIIRPAYKSL
;
A
#
# COMPACT_ATOMS: atom_id res chain seq x y z
N LEU A 1 -19.77 -3.03 14.55
CA LEU A 1 -18.97 -2.06 13.80
C LEU A 1 -18.73 -0.77 14.60
N MET A 2 -19.78 -0.14 15.12
CA MET A 2 -19.67 1.10 15.89
C MET A 2 -18.75 0.97 17.13
N GLU A 3 -18.88 -0.13 17.87
CA GLU A 3 -17.99 -0.41 19.01
C GLU A 3 -16.52 -0.56 18.58
N PHE A 4 -16.28 -1.25 17.47
CA PHE A 4 -14.94 -1.40 16.92
C PHE A 4 -14.33 -0.05 16.52
N GLN A 5 -15.11 0.79 15.83
CA GLN A 5 -14.68 2.14 15.46
C GLN A 5 -14.37 3.00 16.70
N GLY A 6 -15.20 2.92 17.74
CA GLY A 6 -14.99 3.63 18.99
C GLY A 6 -13.69 3.21 19.67
N ARG A 7 -13.42 1.92 19.76
CA ARG A 7 -12.18 1.38 20.34
C ARG A 7 -10.96 1.76 19.51
N LEU A 8 -11.07 1.73 18.18
CA LEU A 8 -9.99 2.15 17.29
C LEU A 8 -9.68 3.64 17.45
N SER A 9 -10.70 4.48 17.54
CA SER A 9 -10.56 5.92 17.75
C SER A 9 -9.86 6.24 19.08
N ASP A 10 -10.10 5.46 20.13
CA ASP A 10 -9.45 5.62 21.43
C ASP A 10 -7.95 5.25 21.41
N CYS A 11 -7.50 4.56 20.37
CA CYS A 11 -6.11 4.16 20.21
C CYS A 11 -5.25 5.15 19.38
N MET A 12 -5.81 6.28 18.95
CA MET A 12 -5.13 7.26 18.08
C MET A 12 -4.17 8.19 18.83
N GLU A 13 -3.52 7.72 19.87
CA GLU A 13 -2.55 8.51 20.63
C GLU A 13 -1.18 7.85 20.63
N LEU A 14 -0.15 8.64 20.35
CA LEU A 14 1.24 8.24 20.49
C LEU A 14 1.74 8.58 21.90
N PRO A 15 2.76 7.87 22.41
CA PRO A 15 3.39 8.24 23.68
C PRO A 15 3.86 9.71 23.68
N THR A 16 3.91 10.32 24.84
CA THR A 16 4.35 11.71 25.00
C THR A 16 5.72 11.94 24.36
N ASN A 17 5.83 12.98 23.54
CA ASN A 17 7.04 13.36 22.80
C ASN A 17 7.53 12.33 21.77
N PHE A 18 6.76 11.28 21.48
CA PHE A 18 7.17 10.23 20.54
C PHE A 18 7.48 10.78 19.14
N THR A 19 6.64 11.68 18.63
CA THR A 19 6.87 12.30 17.30
C THR A 19 8.21 13.01 17.26
N ARG A 20 8.49 13.85 18.24
CA ARG A 20 9.74 14.62 18.33
C ARG A 20 10.96 13.71 18.52
N ASP A 21 10.87 12.77 19.46
CA ASP A 21 12.04 12.03 19.94
C ASP A 21 12.32 10.77 19.13
N VAL A 22 11.34 10.25 18.40
CA VAL A 22 11.47 9.01 17.63
C VAL A 22 11.23 9.24 16.14
N ILE A 23 10.05 9.70 15.75
CA ILE A 23 9.68 9.80 14.32
C ILE A 23 10.54 10.82 13.59
N MET A 24 10.81 11.97 14.20
CA MET A 24 11.60 13.06 13.60
C MET A 24 13.11 12.82 13.65
N LYS A 25 13.58 11.77 14.34
CA LYS A 25 15.00 11.42 14.36
C LYS A 25 15.41 10.65 13.10
N ALA A 26 16.58 10.98 12.55
CA ALA A 26 17.11 10.38 11.33
C ALA A 26 16.10 10.39 10.19
N PRO A 27 15.62 11.57 9.76
CA PRO A 27 14.62 11.67 8.69
C PRO A 27 15.19 11.11 7.38
N THR A 28 14.32 10.45 6.60
CA THR A 28 14.70 9.79 5.36
C THR A 28 13.52 9.71 4.41
N SER A 29 13.78 9.66 3.11
CA SER A 29 12.76 9.36 2.10
C SER A 29 12.25 7.92 2.19
N ASP A 30 12.98 7.02 2.88
CA ASP A 30 12.54 5.65 3.18
C ASP A 30 11.53 5.68 4.35
N ILE A 31 10.29 6.04 4.05
CA ILE A 31 9.24 6.13 5.06
C ILE A 31 8.93 4.76 5.67
N MET A 32 9.00 3.70 4.88
CA MET A 32 8.82 2.33 5.39
C MET A 32 9.86 2.00 6.48
N GLY A 33 11.11 2.35 6.25
CA GLY A 33 12.18 2.18 7.24
C GLY A 33 11.95 3.00 8.51
N SER A 34 11.54 4.26 8.35
CA SER A 34 11.19 5.12 9.49
C SER A 34 10.02 4.54 10.30
N MET A 35 8.96 4.08 9.63
CA MET A 35 7.83 3.42 10.30
C MET A 35 8.28 2.17 11.07
N THR A 36 9.14 1.36 10.48
CA THR A 36 9.63 0.13 11.10
C THR A 36 10.41 0.42 12.40
N ARG A 37 11.27 1.43 12.38
CA ARG A 37 11.96 1.91 13.60
C ARG A 37 10.98 2.36 14.68
N SER A 38 9.97 3.12 14.27
CA SER A 38 8.92 3.62 15.18
C SER A 38 8.11 2.49 15.80
N ILE A 39 7.75 1.46 15.00
CA ILE A 39 7.01 0.30 15.48
C ILE A 39 7.82 -0.45 16.56
N LEU A 40 9.09 -0.71 16.31
CA LEU A 40 9.96 -1.37 17.29
C LEU A 40 10.10 -0.55 18.56
N THR A 41 10.23 0.76 18.43
CA THR A 41 10.34 1.66 19.59
C THR A 41 9.02 1.71 20.38
N LEU A 42 7.85 1.70 19.71
CA LEU A 42 6.55 1.60 20.39
C LEU A 42 6.46 0.39 21.31
N GLY A 43 7.07 -0.73 20.91
CA GLY A 43 7.13 -1.93 21.74
C GLY A 43 7.77 -1.67 23.12
N SER A 44 8.76 -0.78 23.18
CA SER A 44 9.42 -0.43 24.44
C SER A 44 8.53 0.35 25.42
N TYR A 45 7.44 0.94 24.94
CA TYR A 45 6.45 1.63 25.77
C TYR A 45 5.34 0.71 26.26
N ASP A 46 5.25 -0.50 25.73
CA ASP A 46 4.20 -1.47 26.07
C ASP A 46 4.69 -2.40 27.18
N LYS A 47 4.12 -2.27 28.36
CA LYS A 47 4.47 -3.11 29.52
C LYS A 47 4.11 -4.57 29.33
N GLU A 48 3.14 -4.87 28.47
CA GLU A 48 2.68 -6.22 28.15
C GLU A 48 3.15 -6.67 26.76
N LYS A 49 4.27 -6.13 26.31
CA LYS A 49 4.85 -6.41 24.99
C LYS A 49 4.92 -7.89 24.67
N GLU A 50 5.38 -8.70 25.61
CA GLU A 50 5.66 -10.13 25.41
C GLU A 50 4.44 -11.04 25.63
N SER A 51 3.31 -10.52 26.11
CA SER A 51 2.12 -11.32 26.34
C SER A 51 1.44 -11.71 25.03
N LEU A 52 1.32 -13.01 24.78
CA LEU A 52 0.66 -13.59 23.61
C LEU A 52 -0.82 -13.92 23.85
N GLU A 53 -1.38 -13.51 24.99
CA GLU A 53 -2.80 -13.65 25.24
C GLU A 53 -3.62 -12.91 24.18
N ILE A 54 -4.65 -13.56 23.66
CA ILE A 54 -5.42 -13.04 22.50
C ILE A 54 -5.98 -11.63 22.75
N PRO A 55 -6.58 -11.31 23.92
CA PRO A 55 -7.04 -9.94 24.17
C PRO A 55 -5.91 -8.90 24.10
N ASN A 56 -4.71 -9.26 24.58
CA ASN A 56 -3.56 -8.37 24.53
C ASN A 56 -3.05 -8.17 23.10
N VAL A 57 -2.94 -9.25 22.34
CA VAL A 57 -2.51 -9.16 20.92
C VAL A 57 -3.51 -8.35 20.11
N LEU A 58 -4.81 -8.52 20.36
CA LEU A 58 -5.85 -7.69 19.71
C LEU A 58 -5.69 -6.22 20.09
N ARG A 59 -5.46 -5.91 21.36
CA ARG A 59 -5.19 -4.53 21.81
C ARG A 59 -3.99 -3.92 21.09
N GLN A 60 -2.87 -4.64 21.05
CA GLN A 60 -1.66 -4.20 20.35
C GLN A 60 -1.92 -3.95 18.87
N SER A 61 -2.63 -4.88 18.22
CA SER A 61 -2.99 -4.76 16.80
C SER A 61 -3.85 -3.53 16.53
N MET A 62 -4.86 -3.27 17.34
CA MET A 62 -5.72 -2.10 17.19
C MET A 62 -4.96 -0.79 17.40
N GLN A 63 -4.05 -0.74 18.36
CA GLN A 63 -3.20 0.43 18.58
C GLN A 63 -2.32 0.71 17.35
N LEU A 64 -1.70 -0.32 16.78
CA LEU A 64 -0.86 -0.15 15.60
C LEU A 64 -1.67 0.28 14.37
N ILE A 65 -2.84 -0.33 14.14
CA ILE A 65 -3.74 0.08 13.05
C ILE A 65 -4.10 1.56 13.19
N ALA A 66 -4.43 2.01 14.39
CA ALA A 66 -4.85 3.38 14.65
C ALA A 66 -3.72 4.40 14.44
N VAL A 67 -2.47 4.07 14.80
CA VAL A 67 -1.34 5.02 14.74
C VAL A 67 -0.55 4.94 13.43
N PHE A 68 -0.76 3.94 12.59
CA PHE A 68 -0.03 3.79 11.34
C PHE A 68 -0.09 5.02 10.43
N PRO A 69 -1.24 5.67 10.23
CA PRO A 69 -1.28 6.91 9.46
C PRO A 69 -0.36 8.00 10.02
N MET A 70 -0.29 8.14 11.34
CA MET A 70 0.59 9.12 12.00
C MET A 70 2.07 8.76 11.80
N LEU A 71 2.43 7.47 11.95
CA LEU A 71 3.80 7.02 11.75
C LEU A 71 4.28 7.31 10.31
N ALA A 72 3.42 7.10 9.32
CA ALA A 72 3.73 7.34 7.91
C ALA A 72 3.82 8.84 7.60
N VAL A 73 2.79 9.59 7.95
CA VAL A 73 2.66 11.00 7.54
C VAL A 73 3.62 11.91 8.29
N TYR A 74 3.80 11.70 9.59
CA TYR A 74 4.77 12.48 10.36
C TYR A 74 6.22 12.20 9.92
N ALA A 75 6.53 10.96 9.56
CA ALA A 75 7.84 10.63 8.98
C ALA A 75 8.05 11.34 7.63
N TYR A 76 7.02 11.40 6.80
CA TYR A 76 7.08 12.14 5.53
C TYR A 76 7.27 13.64 5.75
N HIS A 77 6.51 14.24 6.64
CA HIS A 77 6.67 15.67 6.97
C HIS A 77 8.04 15.98 7.58
N ALA A 78 8.59 15.10 8.41
CA ALA A 78 9.94 15.23 8.93
C ALA A 78 10.99 15.19 7.81
N TYR A 79 10.85 14.25 6.89
CA TYR A 79 11.70 14.16 5.69
C TYR A 79 11.67 15.47 4.87
N CYS A 80 10.47 15.97 4.56
CA CYS A 80 10.31 17.23 3.82
C CYS A 80 10.89 18.43 4.58
N HIS A 81 10.70 18.47 5.88
CA HIS A 81 11.20 19.55 6.72
C HIS A 81 12.73 19.61 6.71
N TYR A 82 13.41 18.50 6.94
CA TYR A 82 14.87 18.48 7.06
C TYR A 82 15.58 18.44 5.71
N GLU A 83 15.01 17.78 4.70
CA GLU A 83 15.66 17.60 3.40
C GLU A 83 15.22 18.61 2.34
N LYS A 84 14.01 19.16 2.47
CA LYS A 84 13.43 20.10 1.48
C LYS A 84 13.15 21.49 2.04
N ASN A 85 13.51 21.76 3.29
CA ASN A 85 13.25 23.03 3.96
C ASN A 85 11.78 23.44 3.97
N GLU A 86 10.87 22.46 4.05
CA GLU A 86 9.44 22.71 4.16
C GLU A 86 9.01 22.79 5.64
N SER A 87 7.80 23.29 5.88
CA SER A 87 7.25 23.34 7.23
C SER A 87 7.00 21.94 7.79
N MET A 88 7.22 21.76 9.09
CA MET A 88 6.85 20.53 9.78
C MET A 88 5.39 20.60 10.21
N TYR A 89 4.55 19.76 9.60
CA TYR A 89 3.14 19.66 9.96
C TYR A 89 2.93 18.50 10.92
N ILE A 90 2.33 18.80 12.09
CA ILE A 90 1.96 17.79 13.09
C ILE A 90 0.47 18.00 13.41
N HIS A 91 -0.38 17.75 12.43
CA HIS A 91 -1.82 17.78 12.62
C HIS A 91 -2.24 16.59 13.49
N ARG A 92 -3.23 16.80 14.33
CA ARG A 92 -3.76 15.74 15.18
C ARG A 92 -4.89 15.00 14.45
N PRO A 93 -4.95 13.66 14.56
CA PRO A 93 -6.11 12.93 14.05
C PRO A 93 -7.36 13.29 14.86
N GLU A 94 -8.52 13.21 14.22
CA GLU A 94 -9.81 13.39 14.87
C GLU A 94 -10.49 12.03 15.07
N LYS A 95 -11.08 11.83 16.27
CA LYS A 95 -11.64 10.53 16.68
C LYS A 95 -12.85 10.08 15.85
N ASP A 96 -13.59 11.02 15.30
CA ASP A 96 -14.79 10.78 14.50
C ASP A 96 -14.52 10.60 13.01
N LEU A 97 -13.25 10.73 12.59
CA LEU A 97 -12.84 10.52 11.22
C LEU A 97 -12.33 9.08 10.98
N SER A 98 -12.53 8.59 9.77
CA SER A 98 -11.98 7.31 9.31
C SER A 98 -10.46 7.38 9.14
N ILE A 99 -9.82 6.22 8.94
CA ILE A 99 -8.38 6.14 8.64
C ILE A 99 -8.05 6.91 7.36
N ALA A 100 -8.85 6.76 6.30
CA ALA A 100 -8.67 7.49 5.04
C ALA A 100 -8.80 8.99 5.23
N GLU A 101 -9.82 9.44 5.93
CA GLU A 101 -10.04 10.85 6.24
C GLU A 101 -8.91 11.44 7.09
N ASN A 102 -8.50 10.73 8.13
CA ASN A 102 -7.37 11.15 8.96
C ASN A 102 -6.06 11.19 8.19
N PHE A 103 -5.82 10.23 7.29
CA PHE A 103 -4.63 10.25 6.44
C PHE A 103 -4.56 11.55 5.62
N LEU A 104 -5.64 11.91 4.94
CA LEU A 104 -5.69 13.15 4.14
C LEU A 104 -5.57 14.39 5.03
N ARG A 105 -6.24 14.40 6.17
CA ARG A 105 -6.14 15.48 7.16
C ARG A 105 -4.71 15.69 7.64
N LEU A 106 -4.03 14.62 8.01
CA LEU A 106 -2.65 14.68 8.50
C LEU A 106 -1.67 15.12 7.41
N LEU A 107 -1.89 14.68 6.18
CA LEU A 107 -1.00 14.95 5.06
C LEU A 107 -1.08 16.39 4.56
N ARG A 108 -2.28 16.94 4.45
CA ARG A 108 -2.51 18.24 3.82
C ARG A 108 -2.24 19.39 4.77
N PRO A 109 -1.49 20.43 4.34
CA PRO A 109 -1.20 21.59 5.17
C PRO A 109 -2.45 22.28 5.73
N ASP A 110 -3.53 22.35 4.90
CA ASP A 110 -4.81 22.96 5.29
C ASP A 110 -5.77 22.01 6.00
N THR A 111 -5.41 20.74 6.14
CA THR A 111 -6.23 19.66 6.72
C THR A 111 -7.51 19.31 5.96
N LYS A 112 -7.71 19.88 4.77
CA LYS A 112 -8.97 19.77 4.03
C LYS A 112 -8.96 18.63 3.02
N PHE A 113 -10.09 18.00 2.87
CA PHE A 113 -10.35 16.98 1.87
C PHE A 113 -11.84 16.99 1.50
N THR A 114 -12.16 16.48 0.30
CA THR A 114 -13.56 16.32 -0.12
C THR A 114 -14.07 14.94 0.27
N GLU A 115 -15.39 14.79 0.34
CA GLU A 115 -16.02 13.50 0.60
C GLU A 115 -15.65 12.45 -0.45
N LEU A 116 -15.61 12.84 -1.73
CA LEU A 116 -15.21 11.92 -2.80
C LEU A 116 -13.76 11.46 -2.66
N GLU A 117 -12.84 12.37 -2.35
CA GLU A 117 -11.43 12.02 -2.12
C GLU A 117 -11.27 10.99 -1.00
N ALA A 118 -11.93 11.23 0.14
CA ALA A 118 -11.89 10.31 1.27
C ALA A 118 -12.50 8.95 0.94
N ARG A 119 -13.62 8.94 0.21
CA ARG A 119 -14.29 7.71 -0.21
C ARG A 119 -13.43 6.87 -1.13
N VAL A 120 -12.80 7.48 -2.13
CA VAL A 120 -11.95 6.75 -3.07
C VAL A 120 -10.71 6.19 -2.36
N LEU A 121 -10.09 6.96 -1.48
CA LEU A 121 -8.97 6.46 -0.68
C LEU A 121 -9.39 5.33 0.25
N ASP A 122 -10.55 5.43 0.89
CA ASP A 122 -11.09 4.38 1.76
C ASP A 122 -11.31 3.07 1.00
N ILE A 123 -11.88 3.14 -0.21
CA ILE A 123 -12.04 1.98 -1.09
C ILE A 123 -10.68 1.39 -1.46
N ALA A 124 -9.68 2.22 -1.78
CA ALA A 124 -8.32 1.75 -2.06
C ALA A 124 -7.73 0.99 -0.88
N LEU A 125 -7.88 1.52 0.33
CA LEU A 125 -7.41 0.86 1.56
C LEU A 125 -8.14 -0.46 1.80
N LEU A 126 -9.47 -0.48 1.65
CA LEU A 126 -10.27 -1.70 1.79
C LEU A 126 -9.79 -2.81 0.85
N LEU A 127 -9.54 -2.46 -0.41
CA LEU A 127 -9.13 -3.44 -1.43
C LEU A 127 -7.69 -3.94 -1.26
N HIS A 128 -6.84 -3.21 -0.56
CA HIS A 128 -5.47 -3.61 -0.23
C HIS A 128 -5.32 -4.32 1.12
N MET A 129 -6.37 -4.36 1.92
CA MET A 129 -6.35 -4.78 3.31
C MET A 129 -5.96 -6.24 3.49
N GLU A 130 -6.37 -7.13 2.58
CA GLU A 130 -6.17 -8.56 2.66
C GLU A 130 -5.97 -9.18 1.27
N HIS A 131 -5.06 -10.16 1.17
CA HIS A 131 -4.80 -10.88 -0.08
C HIS A 131 -4.30 -12.31 0.14
N GLY A 132 -4.76 -12.96 1.20
CA GLY A 132 -4.45 -14.35 1.51
C GLY A 132 -3.15 -14.56 2.28
N GLY A 133 -3.10 -15.67 2.98
CA GLY A 133 -2.00 -16.02 3.89
C GLY A 133 -0.68 -16.41 3.21
N GLY A 134 -0.70 -16.64 1.90
CA GLY A 134 0.51 -16.97 1.12
C GLY A 134 1.23 -15.76 0.54
N ASN A 135 0.68 -14.59 0.66
CA ASN A 135 1.35 -13.35 0.28
C ASN A 135 2.63 -13.16 1.11
N ASN A 136 3.72 -12.69 0.51
CA ASN A 136 5.04 -12.71 1.13
C ASN A 136 5.09 -12.05 2.52
N SER A 137 4.54 -10.85 2.68
CA SER A 137 4.52 -10.16 3.97
C SER A 137 3.57 -10.82 4.98
N THR A 138 2.44 -11.35 4.51
CA THR A 138 1.50 -12.09 5.36
C THR A 138 2.08 -13.44 5.79
N PHE A 139 2.75 -14.15 4.88
CA PHE A 139 3.46 -15.38 5.24
C PHE A 139 4.58 -15.10 6.24
N THR A 140 5.35 -14.03 6.06
CA THR A 140 6.34 -13.56 7.02
C THR A 140 5.72 -13.32 8.40
N THR A 141 4.56 -12.67 8.44
CA THR A 141 3.79 -12.46 9.67
C THR A 141 3.49 -13.79 10.37
N ARG A 142 3.01 -14.77 9.63
CA ARG A 142 2.68 -16.10 10.16
C ARG A 142 3.93 -16.84 10.66
N VAL A 143 5.01 -16.81 9.90
CA VAL A 143 6.28 -17.47 10.26
C VAL A 143 6.83 -16.90 11.57
N VAL A 144 6.95 -15.57 11.66
CA VAL A 144 7.49 -14.92 12.85
C VAL A 144 6.55 -15.07 14.05
N THR A 145 5.23 -15.00 13.85
CA THR A 145 4.23 -15.27 14.88
C THR A 145 4.40 -16.68 15.45
N SER A 146 4.65 -17.68 14.60
CA SER A 146 4.80 -19.06 15.01
C SER A 146 6.02 -19.32 15.92
N SER A 147 7.00 -18.42 15.89
CA SER A 147 8.17 -18.48 16.77
C SER A 147 7.91 -17.94 18.18
N GLY A 148 6.75 -17.34 18.43
CA GLY A 148 6.41 -16.75 19.73
C GLY A 148 6.90 -15.31 19.89
N SER A 149 7.24 -14.61 18.79
CA SER A 149 7.66 -13.20 18.85
C SER A 149 6.52 -12.27 19.20
N ASP A 150 6.86 -11.12 19.78
CA ASP A 150 5.92 -10.05 20.10
C ASP A 150 5.33 -9.39 18.84
N THR A 151 4.20 -8.73 19.02
CA THR A 151 3.47 -8.09 17.91
C THR A 151 4.32 -7.05 17.15
N TYR A 152 5.09 -6.25 17.86
CA TYR A 152 5.90 -5.18 17.23
C TYR A 152 7.01 -5.77 16.36
N SER A 153 7.66 -6.82 16.80
CA SER A 153 8.67 -7.53 16.00
C SER A 153 8.04 -8.21 14.78
N VAL A 154 6.88 -8.83 14.94
CA VAL A 154 6.15 -9.47 13.84
C VAL A 154 5.76 -8.47 12.76
N ILE A 155 5.14 -7.36 13.15
CA ILE A 155 4.71 -6.32 12.21
C ILE A 155 5.93 -5.64 11.55
N SER A 156 7.02 -5.46 12.27
CA SER A 156 8.27 -4.93 11.70
C SER A 156 8.85 -5.86 10.65
N ALA A 157 8.80 -7.17 10.86
CA ALA A 157 9.20 -8.16 9.85
C ALA A 157 8.31 -8.11 8.61
N ALA A 158 6.99 -7.98 8.79
CA ALA A 158 6.04 -7.81 7.69
C ALA A 158 6.33 -6.52 6.90
N MET A 159 6.61 -5.42 7.57
CA MET A 159 7.02 -4.15 6.96
C MET A 159 8.28 -4.32 6.12
N SER A 160 9.28 -5.02 6.62
CA SER A 160 10.52 -5.30 5.91
C SER A 160 10.31 -6.14 4.66
N SER A 161 9.38 -7.10 4.69
CA SER A 161 8.95 -7.86 3.52
C SER A 161 8.24 -6.97 2.51
N LEU A 162 7.29 -6.16 2.96
CA LEU A 162 6.47 -5.32 2.07
C LEU A 162 7.28 -4.25 1.34
N LYS A 163 8.29 -3.65 1.98
CA LYS A 163 9.11 -2.61 1.35
C LYS A 163 9.95 -3.11 0.18
N GLY A 164 10.11 -4.41 0.04
CA GLY A 164 10.88 -5.01 -1.06
C GLY A 164 10.28 -4.66 -2.42
N LYS A 165 11.14 -4.33 -3.39
CA LYS A 165 10.75 -3.88 -4.73
C LYS A 165 9.85 -4.87 -5.48
N LYS A 166 9.94 -6.16 -5.15
CA LYS A 166 9.12 -7.21 -5.78
C LYS A 166 7.75 -7.40 -5.11
N HIS A 167 7.48 -6.74 -4.00
CA HIS A 167 6.23 -6.87 -3.26
C HIS A 167 5.44 -5.56 -3.23
N GLY A 168 5.77 -4.63 -2.36
CA GLY A 168 5.01 -3.40 -2.17
C GLY A 168 5.27 -2.30 -3.19
N GLY A 169 6.24 -2.47 -4.08
CA GLY A 169 6.63 -1.48 -5.08
C GLY A 169 5.89 -1.57 -6.42
N ALA A 170 4.90 -2.46 -6.56
CA ALA A 170 4.26 -2.73 -7.85
C ALA A 170 3.57 -1.50 -8.44
N ASN A 171 2.83 -0.73 -7.65
CA ASN A 171 2.17 0.48 -8.14
C ASN A 171 3.14 1.59 -8.52
N LEU A 172 4.29 1.69 -7.86
CA LEU A 172 5.35 2.64 -8.25
C LEU A 172 5.94 2.28 -9.61
N MET A 173 6.11 0.99 -9.90
CA MET A 173 6.56 0.54 -11.21
C MET A 173 5.54 0.86 -12.31
N VAL A 174 4.25 0.73 -12.02
CA VAL A 174 3.19 1.18 -12.94
C VAL A 174 3.30 2.67 -13.20
N MET A 175 3.49 3.49 -12.17
CA MET A 175 3.61 4.94 -12.31
C MET A 175 4.83 5.34 -13.16
N ASN A 176 5.97 4.69 -12.93
CA ASN A 176 7.17 4.94 -13.73
C ASN A 176 6.96 4.56 -15.20
N MET A 177 6.33 3.42 -15.45
CA MET A 177 5.97 2.99 -16.81
C MET A 177 4.99 3.98 -17.46
N MET A 178 3.98 4.42 -16.74
CA MET A 178 3.01 5.39 -17.27
C MET A 178 3.64 6.74 -17.57
N ASP A 179 4.56 7.22 -16.75
CA ASP A 179 5.33 8.43 -17.04
C ASP A 179 6.13 8.29 -18.34
N ASP A 180 6.76 7.14 -18.54
CA ASP A 180 7.50 6.83 -19.75
C ASP A 180 6.58 6.77 -20.99
N ILE A 181 5.44 6.10 -20.87
CA ILE A 181 4.43 6.03 -21.95
C ILE A 181 3.95 7.44 -22.31
N LYS A 182 3.60 8.27 -21.30
CA LYS A 182 3.14 9.65 -21.52
C LYS A 182 4.17 10.51 -22.23
N SER A 183 5.46 10.27 -22.02
CA SER A 183 6.53 11.02 -22.68
C SER A 183 6.75 10.62 -24.14
N HIS A 184 6.25 9.46 -24.58
CA HIS A 184 6.44 8.93 -25.94
C HIS A 184 5.18 8.85 -26.77
N VAL A 185 4.00 8.76 -26.16
CA VAL A 185 2.71 8.75 -26.85
C VAL A 185 2.14 10.18 -26.88
N LYS A 186 1.83 10.68 -28.07
CA LYS A 186 1.31 12.04 -28.27
C LYS A 186 -0.20 12.10 -28.15
N ASP A 187 -0.91 11.12 -28.72
CA ASP A 187 -2.36 11.05 -28.73
C ASP A 187 -2.83 9.85 -27.90
N TYR A 188 -3.44 10.12 -26.75
CA TYR A 188 -3.92 9.10 -25.83
C TYR A 188 -5.19 8.39 -26.34
N GLU A 189 -5.81 8.88 -27.40
CA GLU A 189 -6.95 8.25 -28.08
C GLU A 189 -6.50 7.38 -29.25
N ASP A 190 -5.27 7.51 -29.73
CA ASP A 190 -4.72 6.71 -30.82
C ASP A 190 -4.28 5.33 -30.34
N GLU A 191 -5.14 4.35 -30.49
CA GLU A 191 -4.90 2.96 -30.07
C GLU A 191 -3.70 2.33 -30.78
N GLU A 192 -3.44 2.70 -32.05
CA GLU A 192 -2.30 2.16 -32.82
C GLU A 192 -0.97 2.69 -32.30
N GLU A 193 -0.90 3.98 -31.99
CA GLU A 193 0.28 4.60 -31.38
C GLU A 193 0.60 3.96 -30.01
N ILE A 194 -0.42 3.77 -29.17
CA ILE A 194 -0.28 3.13 -27.87
C ILE A 194 0.18 1.67 -28.05
N ALA A 195 -0.45 0.90 -28.95
CA ALA A 195 -0.09 -0.48 -29.22
C ALA A 195 1.36 -0.62 -29.69
N SER A 196 1.79 0.30 -30.59
CA SER A 196 3.16 0.34 -31.10
C SER A 196 4.17 0.54 -29.96
N TYR A 197 3.91 1.47 -29.05
CA TYR A 197 4.81 1.73 -27.94
C TYR A 197 4.82 0.61 -26.91
N LEU A 198 3.67 0.05 -26.55
CA LEU A 198 3.58 -1.11 -25.67
C LEU A 198 4.31 -2.33 -26.25
N SER A 199 4.28 -2.52 -27.58
CA SER A 199 5.05 -3.56 -28.24
C SER A 199 6.55 -3.39 -28.07
N LYS A 200 7.06 -2.15 -28.13
CA LYS A 200 8.47 -1.85 -27.82
C LYS A 200 8.85 -2.21 -26.40
N ILE A 201 7.98 -1.91 -25.44
CA ILE A 201 8.19 -2.30 -24.04
C ILE A 201 8.30 -3.82 -23.90
N LEU A 202 7.39 -4.56 -24.53
CA LEU A 202 7.37 -6.03 -24.50
C LEU A 202 8.60 -6.66 -25.17
N LYS A 203 9.12 -6.04 -26.23
CA LYS A 203 10.32 -6.49 -26.95
C LYS A 203 11.62 -6.08 -26.28
N LYS A 204 11.56 -5.49 -25.08
CA LYS A 204 12.74 -4.99 -24.33
C LYS A 204 13.49 -3.84 -25.01
N GLU A 205 12.79 -3.08 -25.84
CA GLU A 205 13.35 -1.96 -26.60
C GLU A 205 13.05 -0.60 -25.96
N ALA A 206 12.19 -0.57 -24.94
CA ALA A 206 11.74 0.67 -24.29
C ALA A 206 11.56 0.49 -22.78
N PHE A 207 11.45 1.61 -22.06
CA PHE A 207 11.32 1.72 -20.62
C PHE A 207 12.52 1.07 -19.90
N ASP A 208 12.28 0.08 -19.05
CA ASP A 208 13.34 -0.58 -18.26
C ASP A 208 13.96 -1.80 -18.97
N GLN A 209 13.57 -2.07 -20.19
CA GLN A 209 14.08 -3.16 -21.03
C GLN A 209 13.90 -4.57 -20.45
N LYS A 210 12.96 -4.73 -19.52
CA LYS A 210 12.63 -6.04 -18.92
C LYS A 210 11.52 -6.80 -19.66
N GLY A 211 10.85 -6.15 -20.59
CA GLY A 211 9.78 -6.77 -21.38
C GLY A 211 8.49 -7.01 -20.61
N LEU A 212 8.21 -6.17 -19.61
CA LEU A 212 7.02 -6.29 -18.76
C LEU A 212 6.15 -5.04 -18.90
N ILE A 213 4.85 -5.24 -19.03
CA ILE A 213 3.84 -4.21 -18.83
C ILE A 213 3.34 -4.36 -17.40
N TYR A 214 3.76 -3.43 -16.53
CA TYR A 214 3.44 -3.49 -15.12
C TYR A 214 1.95 -3.23 -14.86
N GLY A 215 1.40 -3.86 -13.83
CA GLY A 215 -0.02 -3.78 -13.52
C GLY A 215 -0.90 -4.74 -14.31
N MET A 216 -0.31 -5.55 -15.20
CA MET A 216 -0.99 -6.56 -16.00
C MET A 216 -0.62 -7.96 -15.54
N GLY A 217 -1.63 -8.81 -15.35
CA GLY A 217 -1.47 -10.17 -14.88
C GLY A 217 -1.41 -10.28 -13.36
N HIS A 218 -1.73 -11.45 -12.85
CA HIS A 218 -1.71 -11.74 -11.43
C HIS A 218 -1.45 -13.24 -11.21
N ALA A 219 -0.71 -13.56 -10.14
CA ALA A 219 -0.39 -14.96 -9.80
C ALA A 219 -1.63 -15.80 -9.48
N VAL A 220 -2.69 -15.18 -8.96
CA VAL A 220 -3.93 -15.83 -8.51
C VAL A 220 -5.06 -15.71 -9.52
N TYR A 221 -5.23 -14.53 -10.15
CA TYR A 221 -6.34 -14.26 -11.06
C TYR A 221 -5.91 -14.36 -12.52
N SER A 222 -6.57 -15.25 -13.27
CA SER A 222 -6.28 -15.45 -14.69
C SER A 222 -7.24 -14.71 -15.64
N ILE A 223 -8.42 -14.32 -15.15
CA ILE A 223 -9.47 -13.69 -15.98
C ILE A 223 -9.61 -12.21 -15.64
N SER A 224 -9.79 -11.90 -14.37
CA SER A 224 -9.85 -10.51 -13.87
C SER A 224 -9.60 -10.49 -12.38
N ASP A 225 -8.97 -9.41 -11.90
CA ASP A 225 -8.93 -9.10 -10.47
C ASP A 225 -10.27 -8.43 -10.11
N PRO A 226 -11.12 -9.05 -9.28
CA PRO A 226 -12.40 -8.46 -8.92
C PRO A 226 -12.26 -7.12 -8.21
N ARG A 227 -11.15 -6.91 -7.52
CA ARG A 227 -10.84 -5.65 -6.83
C ARG A 227 -10.66 -4.52 -7.84
N GLU A 228 -9.95 -4.78 -8.94
CA GLU A 228 -9.73 -3.79 -10.01
C GLU A 228 -11.06 -3.31 -10.60
N ARG A 229 -11.98 -4.22 -10.87
CA ARG A 229 -13.28 -3.88 -11.47
C ARG A 229 -14.11 -2.93 -10.58
N VAL A 230 -14.15 -3.21 -9.29
CA VAL A 230 -14.83 -2.34 -8.32
C VAL A 230 -14.14 -0.98 -8.26
N PHE A 231 -12.82 -0.98 -8.21
CA PHE A 231 -12.01 0.21 -8.07
C PHE A 231 -12.12 1.14 -9.29
N LYS A 232 -12.16 0.58 -10.49
CA LYS A 232 -12.19 1.34 -11.75
C LYS A 232 -13.33 2.38 -11.82
N GLY A 233 -14.53 2.02 -11.35
CA GLY A 233 -15.66 2.95 -11.33
C GLY A 233 -15.39 4.20 -10.48
N PHE A 234 -14.75 4.02 -9.33
CA PHE A 234 -14.35 5.13 -8.46
C PHE A 234 -13.20 5.95 -9.05
N VAL A 235 -12.25 5.29 -9.72
CA VAL A 235 -11.14 5.96 -10.42
C VAL A 235 -11.67 6.88 -11.51
N GLU A 236 -12.62 6.42 -12.32
CA GLU A 236 -13.26 7.22 -13.37
C GLU A 236 -13.99 8.44 -12.79
N GLN A 237 -14.71 8.25 -11.70
CA GLN A 237 -15.41 9.34 -11.01
C GLN A 237 -14.44 10.40 -10.48
N LEU A 238 -13.34 9.97 -9.84
CA LEU A 238 -12.30 10.87 -9.34
C LEU A 238 -11.60 11.60 -10.49
N ALA A 239 -11.33 10.93 -11.59
CA ALA A 239 -10.70 11.53 -12.77
C ALA A 239 -11.56 12.65 -13.35
N ARG A 240 -12.88 12.47 -13.41
CA ARG A 240 -13.80 13.54 -13.83
C ARG A 240 -13.77 14.72 -12.85
N ASP A 241 -13.78 14.46 -11.55
CA ASP A 241 -13.73 15.50 -10.52
C ASP A 241 -12.43 16.31 -10.58
N LYS A 242 -11.31 15.66 -10.88
CA LYS A 242 -9.97 16.28 -10.93
C LYS A 242 -9.57 16.81 -12.32
N GLY A 243 -10.45 16.71 -13.33
CA GLY A 243 -10.10 17.12 -14.70
C GLY A 243 -8.99 16.27 -15.33
N ARG A 244 -8.92 14.99 -14.97
CA ARG A 244 -7.90 14.04 -15.43
C ARG A 244 -8.46 13.00 -16.42
N GLU A 245 -9.52 13.35 -17.17
CA GLU A 245 -10.17 12.44 -18.11
C GLU A 245 -9.22 11.99 -19.23
N LYS A 246 -8.33 12.88 -19.66
CA LYS A 246 -7.32 12.56 -20.68
C LYS A 246 -6.40 11.42 -20.22
N ASP A 247 -5.91 11.49 -18.99
CA ASP A 247 -5.11 10.42 -18.39
C ASP A 247 -5.93 9.14 -18.24
N MET A 248 -7.19 9.24 -17.81
CA MET A 248 -8.09 8.09 -17.70
C MET A 248 -8.31 7.39 -19.04
N THR A 249 -8.42 8.17 -20.14
CA THR A 249 -8.50 7.61 -21.48
C THR A 249 -7.26 6.78 -21.83
N LEU A 250 -6.07 7.25 -21.48
CA LEU A 250 -4.84 6.48 -21.68
C LEU A 250 -4.86 5.16 -20.89
N TYR A 251 -5.24 5.20 -19.61
CA TYR A 251 -5.38 3.99 -18.79
C TYR A 251 -6.39 3.00 -19.38
N ASN A 252 -7.55 3.48 -19.81
CA ASN A 252 -8.58 2.66 -20.46
C ASN A 252 -8.06 1.97 -21.73
N ASN A 253 -7.33 2.70 -22.57
CA ASN A 253 -6.78 2.17 -23.80
C ASN A 253 -5.67 1.14 -23.53
N ILE A 254 -4.81 1.39 -22.55
CA ILE A 254 -3.79 0.41 -22.16
C ILE A 254 -4.44 -0.86 -21.59
N GLU A 255 -5.47 -0.72 -20.75
CA GLU A 255 -6.24 -1.86 -20.22
C GLU A 255 -6.84 -2.73 -21.34
N LYS A 256 -7.30 -2.09 -22.40
CA LYS A 256 -7.88 -2.76 -23.56
C LYS A 256 -6.83 -3.46 -24.45
N ILE A 257 -5.71 -2.79 -24.68
CA ILE A 257 -4.70 -3.20 -25.68
C ILE A 257 -3.66 -4.14 -25.07
N ALA A 258 -3.14 -3.87 -23.90
CA ALA A 258 -2.03 -4.60 -23.30
C ALA A 258 -2.28 -6.10 -23.13
N PRO A 259 -3.46 -6.57 -22.65
CA PRO A 259 -3.71 -7.99 -22.52
C PRO A 259 -3.59 -8.76 -23.84
N LYS A 260 -4.05 -8.16 -24.94
CA LYS A 260 -3.99 -8.76 -26.27
C LYS A 260 -2.55 -8.89 -26.78
N LEU A 261 -1.74 -7.85 -26.57
CA LEU A 261 -0.32 -7.85 -26.96
C LEU A 261 0.48 -8.86 -26.14
N ILE A 262 0.24 -8.93 -24.84
CA ILE A 262 0.92 -9.87 -23.93
C ILE A 262 0.57 -11.32 -24.32
N ALA A 263 -0.70 -11.62 -24.57
CA ALA A 263 -1.16 -12.94 -24.98
C ALA A 263 -0.52 -13.40 -26.30
N LYS A 264 -0.45 -12.51 -27.28
CA LYS A 264 0.16 -12.78 -28.58
C LYS A 264 1.66 -13.04 -28.46
N GLN A 265 2.39 -12.24 -27.68
CA GLN A 265 3.84 -12.36 -27.58
C GLN A 265 4.29 -13.57 -26.76
N ARG A 266 3.59 -13.88 -25.67
CA ARG A 266 3.94 -14.98 -24.77
C ARG A 266 3.31 -16.31 -25.14
N GLN A 267 2.46 -16.34 -26.17
CA GLN A 267 1.68 -17.54 -26.57
C GLN A 267 0.93 -18.13 -25.37
N ILE A 268 0.36 -17.26 -24.51
CA ILE A 268 -0.36 -17.67 -23.32
C ILE A 268 -1.83 -17.83 -23.67
N PHE A 269 -2.37 -19.03 -23.42
CA PHE A 269 -3.80 -19.32 -23.60
C PHE A 269 -4.66 -18.81 -22.43
N LYS A 270 -4.06 -18.47 -21.30
CA LYS A 270 -4.77 -17.85 -20.16
C LYS A 270 -4.81 -16.34 -20.35
N GLY A 271 -6.00 -15.77 -20.17
CA GLY A 271 -6.18 -14.32 -20.25
C GLY A 271 -5.29 -13.58 -19.27
N VAL A 272 -4.80 -12.42 -19.70
CA VAL A 272 -4.10 -11.44 -18.85
C VAL A 272 -5.07 -10.28 -18.63
N SER A 273 -5.13 -9.78 -17.42
CA SER A 273 -6.00 -8.65 -17.05
C SER A 273 -5.26 -7.67 -16.14
N PRO A 274 -5.71 -6.41 -16.06
CA PRO A 274 -5.15 -5.48 -15.09
C PRO A 274 -5.45 -5.96 -13.67
N ASN A 275 -4.51 -5.67 -12.76
CA ASN A 275 -4.69 -5.87 -11.33
C ASN A 275 -4.88 -4.52 -10.63
N ILE A 276 -5.10 -4.55 -9.32
CA ILE A 276 -5.37 -3.32 -8.55
C ILE A 276 -4.21 -2.30 -8.62
N ASP A 277 -2.97 -2.75 -8.77
CA ASP A 277 -1.81 -1.87 -8.83
C ASP A 277 -1.79 -1.01 -10.10
N PHE A 278 -2.51 -1.42 -11.13
CA PHE A 278 -2.62 -0.64 -12.36
C PHE A 278 -3.25 0.74 -12.12
N TYR A 279 -4.26 0.83 -11.26
CA TYR A 279 -4.99 2.06 -11.00
C TYR A 279 -4.64 2.75 -9.68
N SER A 280 -4.11 2.03 -8.69
CA SER A 280 -3.93 2.59 -7.36
C SER A 280 -2.96 3.79 -7.33
N GLY A 281 -1.86 3.71 -8.06
CA GLY A 281 -0.92 4.83 -8.17
C GLY A 281 -1.54 6.07 -8.81
N PHE A 282 -2.39 5.89 -9.82
CA PHE A 282 -3.11 6.97 -10.46
C PHE A 282 -4.05 7.68 -9.48
N VAL A 283 -4.77 6.93 -8.67
CA VAL A 283 -5.61 7.50 -7.61
C VAL A 283 -4.79 8.33 -6.64
N TYR A 284 -3.68 7.80 -6.16
CA TYR A 284 -2.82 8.51 -5.21
C TYR A 284 -2.24 9.79 -5.82
N ASP A 285 -1.88 9.76 -7.10
CA ASP A 285 -1.43 10.94 -7.83
C ASP A 285 -2.53 12.00 -7.93
N MET A 286 -3.75 11.61 -8.26
CA MET A 286 -4.91 12.53 -8.31
C MET A 286 -5.24 13.13 -6.95
N LEU A 287 -4.94 12.46 -5.85
CA LEU A 287 -5.11 12.94 -4.49
C LEU A 287 -3.91 13.79 -4.01
N ASN A 288 -2.91 14.02 -4.86
CA ASN A 288 -1.66 14.69 -4.53
C ASN A 288 -0.90 14.02 -3.38
N ILE A 289 -0.98 12.70 -3.31
CA ILE A 289 -0.19 11.91 -2.36
C ILE A 289 1.20 11.70 -2.97
N PRO A 290 2.28 12.05 -2.26
CA PRO A 290 3.63 11.85 -2.79
C PRO A 290 3.99 10.38 -2.92
N ARG A 291 4.86 10.06 -3.87
CA ARG A 291 5.23 8.67 -4.17
C ARG A 291 5.92 7.95 -3.00
N GLU A 292 6.61 8.70 -2.15
CA GLU A 292 7.23 8.18 -0.93
C GLU A 292 6.21 7.54 0.03
N LEU A 293 4.94 7.92 -0.07
CA LEU A 293 3.85 7.38 0.75
C LEU A 293 3.05 6.24 0.08
N TYR A 294 3.37 5.83 -1.14
CA TYR A 294 2.59 4.78 -1.84
C TYR A 294 2.71 3.42 -1.14
N THR A 295 3.91 2.95 -0.88
CA THR A 295 4.12 1.71 -0.11
C THR A 295 3.67 1.84 1.35
N PRO A 296 3.91 2.95 2.06
CA PRO A 296 3.31 3.19 3.37
C PRO A 296 1.78 3.10 3.40
N LEU A 297 1.08 3.60 2.38
CA LEU A 297 -0.38 3.42 2.26
C LEU A 297 -0.78 1.94 2.17
N PHE A 298 -0.02 1.17 1.42
CA PHE A 298 -0.22 -0.28 1.36
C PHE A 298 -0.10 -0.90 2.76
N ALA A 299 0.90 -0.50 3.54
CA ALA A 299 1.09 -0.96 4.91
C ALA A 299 -0.05 -0.54 5.83
N ILE A 300 -0.53 0.71 5.72
CA ILE A 300 -1.67 1.22 6.49
C ILE A 300 -2.92 0.35 6.27
N ALA A 301 -3.13 -0.09 5.04
CA ALA A 301 -4.22 -1.01 4.72
C ALA A 301 -3.94 -2.43 5.22
N ARG A 302 -2.79 -2.99 4.86
CA ARG A 302 -2.48 -4.40 5.05
C ARG A 302 -2.24 -4.79 6.52
N ILE A 303 -1.94 -3.85 7.41
CA ILE A 303 -1.77 -4.17 8.82
C ILE A 303 -3.02 -4.83 9.42
N ALA A 304 -4.21 -4.51 8.95
CA ALA A 304 -5.42 -5.20 9.36
C ALA A 304 -5.37 -6.69 9.00
N GLY A 305 -4.98 -7.01 7.78
CA GLY A 305 -4.80 -8.39 7.32
C GLY A 305 -3.67 -9.11 8.07
N TRP A 306 -2.53 -8.48 8.26
CA TRP A 306 -1.44 -9.05 9.06
C TRP A 306 -1.89 -9.37 10.49
N SER A 307 -2.61 -8.44 11.12
CA SER A 307 -3.12 -8.63 12.48
C SER A 307 -4.10 -9.78 12.57
N ALA A 308 -5.01 -9.91 11.60
CA ALA A 308 -5.95 -11.01 11.53
C ALA A 308 -5.24 -12.36 11.37
N HIS A 309 -4.25 -12.44 10.47
CA HIS A 309 -3.47 -13.66 10.27
C HIS A 309 -2.61 -14.01 11.48
N ARG A 310 -2.07 -13.02 12.18
CA ARG A 310 -1.36 -13.25 13.44
C ARG A 310 -2.27 -13.86 14.50
N LEU A 311 -3.47 -13.29 14.70
CA LEU A 311 -4.45 -13.82 15.65
C LEU A 311 -4.87 -15.24 15.27
N GLU A 312 -5.15 -15.49 14.00
CA GLU A 312 -5.50 -16.82 13.50
C GLU A 312 -4.39 -17.84 13.78
N GLU A 313 -3.14 -17.48 13.51
CA GLU A 313 -1.97 -18.35 13.78
C GLU A 313 -1.85 -18.68 15.26
N LEU A 314 -2.03 -17.70 16.15
CA LEU A 314 -1.99 -17.92 17.60
C LEU A 314 -3.14 -18.78 18.12
N ILE A 315 -4.32 -18.69 17.49
CA ILE A 315 -5.51 -19.43 17.91
C ILE A 315 -5.50 -20.87 17.39
N THR A 316 -5.05 -21.07 16.14
CA THR A 316 -5.23 -22.35 15.44
C THR A 316 -4.04 -23.29 15.53
N THR A 317 -2.86 -22.81 15.89
CA THR A 317 -1.65 -23.64 15.96
C THR A 317 -0.68 -23.17 17.05
N ASP A 318 0.05 -24.12 17.60
CA ASP A 318 1.11 -23.89 18.58
C ASP A 318 2.49 -24.33 18.06
N LYS A 319 2.57 -24.69 16.78
CA LYS A 319 3.81 -25.21 16.18
C LYS A 319 4.54 -24.15 15.40
N ILE A 320 5.86 -24.10 15.60
CA ILE A 320 6.73 -23.27 14.79
C ILE A 320 6.71 -23.73 13.33
N ILE A 321 6.53 -22.80 12.40
CA ILE A 321 6.53 -23.08 10.97
C ILE A 321 7.97 -23.41 10.53
N ARG A 322 8.13 -24.57 9.92
CA ARG A 322 9.38 -25.02 9.32
C ARG A 322 9.12 -25.48 7.90
N PRO A 323 9.90 -25.02 6.92
CA PRO A 323 9.75 -25.50 5.55
C PRO A 323 10.12 -26.99 5.48
N ALA A 324 9.36 -27.73 4.66
CA ALA A 324 9.76 -29.08 4.28
C ALA A 324 10.81 -28.97 3.15
N TYR A 325 11.85 -29.76 3.25
CA TYR A 325 12.85 -29.89 2.17
C TYR A 325 13.13 -31.34 1.88
N LYS A 326 13.42 -31.64 0.62
CA LYS A 326 13.91 -32.95 0.20
C LYS A 326 15.42 -32.89 0.09
N SER A 327 16.09 -33.87 0.69
CA SER A 327 17.46 -34.20 0.32
C SER A 327 17.48 -34.63 -1.15
N LEU A 328 18.37 -34.08 -1.93
CA LEU A 328 18.62 -34.49 -3.31
C LEU A 328 19.38 -35.81 -3.32
#